data_fd2da9b8dfa35fbbfe4e285b88f288d9
#
_entry.id   fd2da9b8dfa35fbbfe4e285b88f288d9
#
_cell.length_a   1.000
_cell.length_b   1.000
_cell.length_c   1.000
_cell.angle_alpha   90.00
_cell.angle_beta   90.00
_cell.angle_gamma   90.00
#
_symmetry.space_group_name_H-M   'P 1'
#
loop_
_entity.id
_entity.type
_entity.pdbx_description
1 polymer ?
#
loop_
_entity_poly.entity_id
_entity_poly.type
_entity_poly.pdbx_seq_one_letter_code
_entity_poly.pdbx_strand_id
1 'polypeptide(L)'
;MVGVLRMNMLSNREIAMMWTATVLVAASSSSCASSGEGNTVGIEKSKYSVIEKDGRFELRLYEPCIVAETVVESDFADAGNIAFRRLYGYISGGNRKKESIPMNAPVHQEARSEKIAMAAPVNQQRSGDQWVVSFLMPSKYTMQTLPEPLDPAVTLREIPGRKMAAVRYSGTWSRKRYEEHRARLEEYIAGKEWKITDEPVFARYDPPFQLPFFRRNEVLIPVE
;
A
#
# COMPACT_ATOMS: atom_id res chain seq x y z
N MET A 1 -3.70 -32.86 -70.07
CA MET A 1 -2.30 -33.29 -69.70
C MET A 1 -1.93 -32.49 -68.44
N VAL A 2 -1.96 -33.17 -67.31
CA VAL A 2 -1.80 -32.58 -66.01
C VAL A 2 -0.37 -32.90 -65.54
N GLY A 3 0.44 -31.89 -65.38
CA GLY A 3 1.80 -32.01 -64.84
C GLY A 3 1.79 -31.87 -63.31
N VAL A 4 2.10 -32.99 -62.61
CA VAL A 4 2.20 -33.05 -61.16
C VAL A 4 3.62 -32.57 -60.76
N LEU A 5 3.71 -31.44 -60.02
CA LEU A 5 4.94 -30.99 -59.42
C LEU A 5 5.15 -31.78 -58.12
N ARG A 6 6.21 -32.60 -58.08
CA ARG A 6 6.73 -33.25 -56.86
C ARG A 6 7.47 -32.25 -56.03
N MET A 7 6.95 -31.97 -54.83
CA MET A 7 7.70 -31.29 -53.77
C MET A 7 8.61 -32.28 -53.06
N ASN A 8 9.92 -32.11 -53.18
CA ASN A 8 10.92 -32.83 -52.42
C ASN A 8 10.93 -32.34 -50.97
N MET A 9 10.57 -33.21 -50.07
CA MET A 9 10.80 -32.99 -48.63
C MET A 9 12.29 -33.15 -48.32
N LEU A 10 12.94 -32.09 -47.89
CA LEU A 10 14.30 -32.11 -47.35
C LEU A 10 14.27 -32.82 -45.97
N SER A 11 15.23 -33.70 -45.75
CA SER A 11 15.32 -34.52 -44.54
C SER A 11 15.78 -33.68 -43.34
N ASN A 12 15.30 -34.06 -42.13
CA ASN A 12 15.60 -33.44 -40.83
C ASN A 12 17.11 -33.33 -40.46
N ARG A 13 18.02 -33.79 -41.31
CA ARG A 13 19.47 -33.67 -41.10
C ARG A 13 20.10 -32.41 -41.68
N GLU A 14 19.44 -31.75 -42.60
CA GLU A 14 19.98 -30.49 -43.23
C GLU A 14 19.60 -29.23 -42.48
N ILE A 15 18.60 -29.31 -41.60
CA ILE A 15 18.18 -28.16 -40.76
C ILE A 15 19.10 -27.98 -39.54
N ALA A 16 19.86 -29.03 -39.18
CA ALA A 16 20.78 -29.00 -38.02
C ALA A 16 22.17 -28.36 -38.30
N MET A 17 22.50 -28.05 -39.55
CA MET A 17 23.81 -27.49 -39.90
C MET A 17 23.89 -25.99 -40.13
N MET A 18 22.77 -25.25 -39.96
CA MET A 18 22.75 -23.78 -40.15
C MET A 18 22.80 -22.98 -38.86
N TRP A 19 23.01 -23.59 -37.67
CA TRP A 19 23.02 -22.89 -36.39
C TRP A 19 24.37 -22.89 -35.65
N THR A 20 25.47 -23.15 -36.33
CA THR A 20 26.82 -23.07 -35.75
C THR A 20 27.70 -22.14 -36.56
N ALA A 21 27.57 -20.85 -36.33
CA ALA A 21 28.67 -19.87 -36.46
C ALA A 21 28.09 -18.45 -36.34
N THR A 22 28.16 -17.86 -35.19
CA THR A 22 28.68 -16.51 -34.97
C THR A 22 28.49 -16.16 -33.50
N VAL A 23 29.35 -16.68 -32.63
CA VAL A 23 29.67 -16.02 -31.36
C VAL A 23 30.85 -15.12 -31.67
N LEU A 24 30.60 -13.84 -31.77
CA LEU A 24 31.66 -12.84 -31.73
C LEU A 24 31.44 -11.96 -30.51
N VAL A 25 32.40 -12.07 -29.63
CA VAL A 25 32.67 -11.27 -28.46
C VAL A 25 32.72 -9.80 -28.85
N ALA A 26 31.95 -8.97 -28.14
CA ALA A 26 32.28 -7.57 -27.97
C ALA A 26 32.07 -7.19 -26.50
N ALA A 27 33.22 -6.97 -25.89
CA ALA A 27 33.33 -6.48 -24.53
C ALA A 27 32.91 -5.00 -24.43
N SER A 28 32.42 -4.67 -23.24
CA SER A 28 32.53 -3.38 -22.55
C SER A 28 32.04 -2.12 -23.27
N SER A 29 30.88 -1.68 -22.80
CA SER A 29 30.70 -0.28 -22.42
C SER A 29 29.67 -0.19 -21.29
N SER A 30 30.16 0.14 -20.10
CA SER A 30 29.35 0.59 -18.97
C SER A 30 28.60 1.85 -19.42
N SER A 31 27.34 1.70 -19.81
CA SER A 31 26.40 2.79 -19.84
C SER A 31 25.65 2.77 -18.52
N CYS A 32 25.94 3.72 -17.66
CA CYS A 32 25.00 4.16 -16.64
C CYS A 32 23.72 4.61 -17.35
N ALA A 33 22.79 3.69 -17.52
CA ALA A 33 21.42 4.05 -17.79
C ALA A 33 20.87 4.63 -16.49
N SER A 34 20.87 5.96 -16.37
CA SER A 34 19.95 6.66 -15.50
C SER A 34 18.57 6.25 -15.95
N SER A 35 17.96 5.33 -15.18
CA SER A 35 16.55 5.04 -15.27
C SER A 35 15.83 6.35 -14.97
N GLY A 36 15.38 7.04 -16.03
CA GLY A 36 14.42 8.11 -15.92
C GLY A 36 13.20 7.52 -15.21
N GLU A 37 13.00 7.88 -13.97
CA GLU A 37 11.76 7.66 -13.24
C GLU A 37 10.66 8.41 -14.02
N GLY A 38 9.99 7.67 -14.89
CA GLY A 38 8.70 8.08 -15.41
C GLY A 38 7.80 8.30 -14.20
N ASN A 39 7.39 9.54 -14.01
CA ASN A 39 6.51 10.00 -12.93
C ASN A 39 5.10 9.42 -13.14
N THR A 40 4.95 8.10 -13.00
CA THR A 40 3.65 7.48 -12.75
C THR A 40 3.28 7.90 -11.34
N VAL A 41 2.29 8.79 -11.22
CA VAL A 41 1.69 9.21 -9.94
C VAL A 41 1.01 7.98 -9.32
N GLY A 42 1.81 7.03 -8.88
CA GLY A 42 1.36 5.86 -8.13
C GLY A 42 1.02 6.29 -6.70
N ILE A 43 -0.11 5.82 -6.20
CA ILE A 43 -0.46 5.98 -4.79
C ILE A 43 0.67 5.37 -3.93
N GLU A 44 1.28 6.18 -3.06
CA GLU A 44 2.31 5.72 -2.13
C GLU A 44 1.74 4.65 -1.20
N LYS A 45 2.52 3.62 -0.89
CA LYS A 45 2.10 2.50 -0.04
C LYS A 45 3.01 2.39 1.17
N SER A 46 2.48 1.82 2.27
CA SER A 46 3.27 1.48 3.45
C SER A 46 4.48 0.64 3.06
N LYS A 47 5.65 1.05 3.52
CA LYS A 47 6.92 0.34 3.25
C LYS A 47 7.09 -0.78 4.26
N TYR A 48 7.45 -1.96 3.77
CA TYR A 48 7.78 -3.12 4.59
C TYR A 48 8.73 -4.06 3.87
N SER A 49 9.45 -4.85 4.63
CA SER A 49 10.19 -6.03 4.15
C SER A 49 9.46 -7.31 4.58
N VAL A 50 9.48 -8.33 3.72
CA VAL A 50 8.93 -9.65 4.05
C VAL A 50 10.03 -10.45 4.74
N ILE A 51 9.78 -10.86 5.99
CA ILE A 51 10.68 -11.69 6.79
C ILE A 51 10.46 -13.16 6.46
N GLU A 52 9.20 -13.59 6.42
CA GLU A 52 8.78 -14.96 6.15
C GLU A 52 7.54 -14.95 5.26
N LYS A 53 7.44 -15.94 4.36
CA LYS A 53 6.28 -16.13 3.49
C LYS A 53 5.90 -17.60 3.43
N ASP A 54 4.62 -17.87 3.67
CA ASP A 54 4.04 -19.20 3.61
C ASP A 54 2.67 -19.12 2.91
N GLY A 55 2.65 -19.47 1.62
CA GLY A 55 1.48 -19.35 0.78
C GLY A 55 0.93 -17.92 0.72
N ARG A 56 -0.23 -17.71 1.35
CA ARG A 56 -0.91 -16.39 1.43
C ARG A 56 -0.56 -15.59 2.68
N PHE A 57 0.13 -16.21 3.64
CA PHE A 57 0.52 -15.59 4.89
C PHE A 57 1.95 -15.05 4.78
N GLU A 58 2.19 -13.89 5.36
CA GLU A 58 3.48 -13.23 5.39
C GLU A 58 3.75 -12.65 6.78
N LEU A 59 4.97 -12.82 7.29
CA LEU A 59 5.50 -12.01 8.38
C LEU A 59 6.27 -10.85 7.78
N ARG A 60 5.87 -9.63 8.12
CA ARG A 60 6.42 -8.38 7.57
C ARG A 60 6.98 -7.50 8.67
N LEU A 61 8.10 -6.83 8.38
CA LEU A 61 8.61 -5.73 9.18
C LEU A 61 8.24 -4.41 8.50
N TYR A 62 7.31 -3.66 9.08
CA TYR A 62 6.90 -2.34 8.60
C TYR A 62 7.86 -1.26 9.10
N GLU A 63 8.17 -0.28 8.22
CA GLU A 63 8.92 0.92 8.59
C GLU A 63 8.04 1.86 9.43
N PRO A 64 8.67 2.74 10.25
CA PRO A 64 7.93 3.81 10.92
C PRO A 64 7.18 4.68 9.91
N CYS A 65 5.99 5.14 10.29
CA CYS A 65 5.18 6.00 9.43
C CYS A 65 4.35 6.98 10.24
N ILE A 66 3.83 8.01 9.57
CA ILE A 66 2.89 8.95 10.15
C ILE A 66 1.51 8.66 9.58
N VAL A 67 0.50 8.73 10.42
CA VAL A 67 -0.90 8.60 10.04
C VAL A 67 -1.71 9.80 10.49
N ALA A 68 -2.73 10.14 9.70
CA ALA A 68 -3.87 10.93 10.17
C ALA A 68 -4.98 9.96 10.55
N GLU A 69 -5.51 10.06 11.75
CA GLU A 69 -6.51 9.13 12.27
C GLU A 69 -7.71 9.84 12.88
N THR A 70 -8.84 9.15 12.90
CA THR A 70 -10.07 9.61 13.56
C THR A 70 -10.76 8.43 14.23
N VAL A 71 -11.38 8.70 15.38
CA VAL A 71 -12.17 7.73 16.14
C VAL A 71 -13.65 7.89 15.78
N VAL A 72 -14.34 6.77 15.56
CA VAL A 72 -15.76 6.75 15.20
C VAL A 72 -16.51 5.69 16.01
N GLU A 73 -17.60 6.13 16.65
CA GLU A 73 -18.57 5.24 17.29
C GLU A 73 -19.66 4.90 16.26
N SER A 74 -19.56 3.72 15.66
CA SER A 74 -20.53 3.24 14.69
C SER A 74 -20.29 1.75 14.40
N ASP A 75 -21.13 1.14 13.58
CA ASP A 75 -20.86 -0.20 13.07
C ASP A 75 -19.63 -0.22 12.12
N PHE A 76 -19.17 -1.40 11.76
CA PHE A 76 -17.97 -1.61 10.94
C PHE A 76 -18.00 -0.89 9.58
N ALA A 77 -19.15 -0.90 8.91
CA ALA A 77 -19.29 -0.34 7.56
C ALA A 77 -19.39 1.19 7.61
N ASP A 78 -20.22 1.72 8.50
CA ASP A 78 -20.48 3.14 8.63
C ASP A 78 -19.28 3.88 9.24
N ALA A 79 -18.56 3.25 10.19
CA ALA A 79 -17.32 3.80 10.74
C ALA A 79 -16.30 4.12 9.63
N GLY A 80 -16.12 3.20 8.69
CA GLY A 80 -15.24 3.41 7.54
C GLY A 80 -15.67 4.58 6.67
N ASN A 81 -16.97 4.75 6.43
CA ASN A 81 -17.51 5.82 5.58
C ASN A 81 -17.45 7.20 6.25
N ILE A 82 -17.77 7.27 7.54
CA ILE A 82 -17.71 8.52 8.33
C ILE A 82 -16.27 8.99 8.43
N ALA A 83 -15.37 8.09 8.83
CA ALA A 83 -13.96 8.40 8.97
C ALA A 83 -13.32 8.82 7.65
N PHE A 84 -13.63 8.10 6.55
CA PHE A 84 -13.10 8.46 5.23
C PHE A 84 -13.44 9.91 4.86
N ARG A 85 -14.67 10.37 5.08
CA ARG A 85 -15.06 11.77 4.78
C ARG A 85 -14.26 12.78 5.60
N ARG A 86 -14.03 12.53 6.89
CA ARG A 86 -13.25 13.42 7.76
C ARG A 86 -11.78 13.48 7.31
N LEU A 87 -11.16 12.31 7.13
CA LEU A 87 -9.75 12.21 6.73
C LEU A 87 -9.51 12.73 5.30
N TYR A 88 -10.48 12.48 4.39
CA TYR A 88 -10.43 13.04 3.05
C TYR A 88 -10.57 14.58 3.09
N GLY A 89 -11.41 15.12 3.95
CA GLY A 89 -11.51 16.56 4.20
C GLY A 89 -10.15 17.15 4.60
N TYR A 90 -9.44 16.49 5.53
CA TYR A 90 -8.10 16.91 5.95
C TYR A 90 -7.10 16.95 4.80
N ILE A 91 -6.95 15.88 4.02
CA ILE A 91 -5.98 15.82 2.92
C ILE A 91 -6.36 16.69 1.72
N SER A 92 -7.65 17.04 1.58
CA SER A 92 -8.17 17.86 0.47
C SER A 92 -8.08 19.36 0.73
N GLY A 93 -7.51 19.79 1.87
CA GLY A 93 -7.33 21.21 2.21
C GLY A 93 -8.03 21.65 3.48
N GLY A 94 -8.73 20.77 4.19
CA GLY A 94 -9.26 21.01 5.54
C GLY A 94 -8.15 21.07 6.60
N ASN A 95 -7.11 21.84 6.32
CA ASN A 95 -5.91 21.92 7.13
C ASN A 95 -5.29 23.32 7.08
N ARG A 96 -4.38 23.59 8.01
CA ARG A 96 -3.57 24.80 8.05
C ARG A 96 -2.11 24.44 7.83
N LYS A 97 -1.50 24.98 6.77
CA LYS A 97 -0.08 24.77 6.47
C LYS A 97 0.79 25.34 7.60
N LYS A 98 1.77 24.55 8.06
CA LYS A 98 2.80 25.02 9.00
C LYS A 98 3.86 25.77 8.20
N GLU A 99 3.91 27.11 8.33
CA GLU A 99 4.96 27.93 7.74
C GLU A 99 5.91 28.41 8.86
N SER A 100 7.22 28.24 8.67
CA SER A 100 8.21 28.90 9.49
C SER A 100 8.30 30.36 9.03
N ILE A 101 7.81 31.30 9.86
CA ILE A 101 7.86 32.74 9.59
C ILE A 101 9.18 33.26 10.13
N PRO A 102 10.08 33.82 9.29
CA PRO A 102 11.23 34.54 9.78
C PRO A 102 10.80 35.76 10.60
N MET A 103 11.44 36.00 11.76
CA MET A 103 11.06 37.03 12.75
C MET A 103 11.07 38.50 12.26
N ASN A 104 11.40 38.77 11.00
CA ASN A 104 11.59 40.10 10.45
C ASN A 104 10.60 40.56 9.38
N ALA A 105 9.47 39.88 9.21
CA ALA A 105 8.43 40.26 8.23
C ALA A 105 7.13 40.66 8.95
N PRO A 106 6.38 41.67 8.46
CA PRO A 106 5.05 41.94 8.98
C PRO A 106 4.17 40.69 8.79
N VAL A 107 3.54 40.26 9.89
CA VAL A 107 2.72 39.02 9.93
C VAL A 107 1.45 39.22 9.12
N HIS A 108 1.46 38.90 7.83
CA HIS A 108 0.25 38.57 7.10
C HIS A 108 -0.01 37.08 7.28
N GLN A 109 -0.82 36.73 8.26
CA GLN A 109 -1.25 35.37 8.52
C GLN A 109 -2.39 35.00 7.56
N GLU A 110 -2.08 34.69 6.33
CA GLU A 110 -3.01 33.97 5.44
C GLU A 110 -3.00 32.51 5.82
N ALA A 111 -4.15 31.98 6.23
CA ALA A 111 -4.34 30.54 6.47
C ALA A 111 -4.27 29.83 5.11
N ARG A 112 -3.10 29.38 4.69
CA ARG A 112 -2.93 28.58 3.47
C ARG A 112 -3.22 27.12 3.78
N SER A 113 -4.17 26.56 3.06
CA SER A 113 -4.42 25.12 3.06
C SER A 113 -3.52 24.41 2.05
N GLU A 114 -3.25 23.12 2.27
CA GLU A 114 -2.44 22.29 1.37
C GLU A 114 -3.20 21.01 0.99
N LYS A 115 -3.12 20.62 -0.29
CA LYS A 115 -3.60 19.31 -0.72
C LYS A 115 -2.51 18.28 -0.50
N ILE A 116 -2.82 17.26 0.30
CA ILE A 116 -1.94 16.15 0.61
C ILE A 116 -2.32 14.98 -0.31
N ALA A 117 -1.34 14.37 -0.97
CA ALA A 117 -1.59 13.19 -1.80
C ALA A 117 -2.09 12.03 -0.94
N MET A 118 -3.09 11.30 -1.43
CA MET A 118 -3.58 10.10 -0.75
C MET A 118 -2.52 8.99 -0.83
N ALA A 119 -2.29 8.31 0.29
CA ALA A 119 -1.46 7.11 0.35
C ALA A 119 -2.30 5.90 0.79
N ALA A 120 -1.84 4.70 0.50
CA ALA A 120 -2.52 3.46 0.83
C ALA A 120 -1.69 2.64 1.85
N PRO A 121 -2.33 1.84 2.68
CA PRO A 121 -3.76 1.57 2.79
C PRO A 121 -4.54 2.57 3.65
N VAL A 122 -5.87 2.52 3.55
CA VAL A 122 -6.77 2.99 4.60
C VAL A 122 -6.90 1.88 5.62
N ASN A 123 -6.51 2.14 6.86
CA ASN A 123 -6.55 1.18 7.95
C ASN A 123 -7.78 1.41 8.83
N GLN A 124 -8.39 0.33 9.31
CA GLN A 124 -9.47 0.34 10.28
C GLN A 124 -9.15 -0.69 11.37
N GLN A 125 -9.08 -0.23 12.62
CA GLN A 125 -8.73 -1.03 13.79
C GLN A 125 -9.78 -0.81 14.89
N ARG A 126 -10.09 -1.86 15.64
CA ARG A 126 -11.00 -1.75 16.80
C ARG A 126 -10.26 -1.15 17.99
N SER A 127 -10.96 -0.32 18.77
CA SER A 127 -10.48 0.23 20.04
C SER A 127 -11.65 0.28 21.02
N GLY A 128 -11.79 -0.76 21.87
CA GLY A 128 -12.97 -0.95 22.68
C GLY A 128 -14.23 -1.09 21.82
N ASP A 129 -15.23 -0.24 22.03
CA ASP A 129 -16.47 -0.20 21.26
C ASP A 129 -16.43 0.73 20.05
N GLN A 130 -15.30 1.37 19.80
CA GLN A 130 -15.08 2.34 18.73
C GLN A 130 -14.18 1.75 17.62
N TRP A 131 -14.13 2.46 16.49
CA TRP A 131 -13.23 2.19 15.40
C TRP A 131 -12.25 3.35 15.20
N VAL A 132 -10.97 3.04 15.17
CA VAL A 132 -9.92 3.96 14.73
C VAL A 132 -9.69 3.71 13.23
N VAL A 133 -9.90 4.74 12.43
CA VAL A 133 -9.60 4.68 10.99
C VAL A 133 -8.47 5.65 10.70
N SER A 134 -7.48 5.21 9.93
CA SER A 134 -6.30 6.02 9.63
C SER A 134 -5.93 6.01 8.16
N PHE A 135 -5.42 7.15 7.69
CA PHE A 135 -4.75 7.32 6.40
C PHE A 135 -3.25 7.41 6.62
N LEU A 136 -2.50 6.69 5.82
CA LEU A 136 -1.05 6.86 5.75
C LEU A 136 -0.72 8.24 5.20
N MET A 137 0.21 8.95 5.82
CA MET A 137 0.74 10.20 5.29
C MET A 137 1.92 9.94 4.37
N PRO A 138 2.07 10.71 3.27
CA PRO A 138 3.21 10.57 2.36
C PRO A 138 4.54 10.75 3.09
N SER A 139 5.54 9.95 2.73
CA SER A 139 6.86 9.90 3.38
C SER A 139 7.66 11.20 3.29
N LYS A 140 7.28 12.12 2.40
CA LYS A 140 7.88 13.46 2.29
C LYS A 140 7.58 14.38 3.49
N TYR A 141 6.59 14.03 4.32
CA TYR A 141 6.22 14.82 5.49
C TYR A 141 6.82 14.26 6.77
N THR A 142 7.07 15.17 7.71
CA THR A 142 7.38 14.88 9.11
C THR A 142 6.29 15.47 10.00
N MET A 143 6.25 15.13 11.29
CA MET A 143 5.29 15.72 12.23
C MET A 143 5.40 17.25 12.31
N GLN A 144 6.58 17.80 12.01
CA GLN A 144 6.84 19.25 12.00
C GLN A 144 6.31 19.92 10.71
N THR A 145 6.30 19.20 9.57
CA THR A 145 5.91 19.76 8.26
C THR A 145 4.50 19.43 7.83
N LEU A 146 3.87 18.41 8.43
CA LEU A 146 2.46 18.11 8.18
C LEU A 146 1.56 19.29 8.56
N PRO A 147 0.65 19.72 7.66
CA PRO A 147 -0.37 20.71 7.99
C PRO A 147 -1.21 20.30 9.20
N GLU A 148 -1.63 21.27 9.99
CA GLU A 148 -2.51 21.01 11.14
C GLU A 148 -3.95 20.74 10.67
N PRO A 149 -4.62 19.68 11.17
CA PRO A 149 -6.03 19.46 10.89
C PRO A 149 -6.88 20.60 11.43
N LEU A 150 -7.89 21.06 10.65
CA LEU A 150 -8.90 22.00 11.13
C LEU A 150 -10.04 21.29 11.86
N ASP A 151 -10.31 20.03 11.52
CA ASP A 151 -11.28 19.18 12.24
C ASP A 151 -10.60 18.62 13.49
N PRO A 152 -11.09 18.97 14.72
CA PRO A 152 -10.52 18.47 15.97
C PRO A 152 -10.66 16.94 16.14
N ALA A 153 -11.54 16.30 15.38
CA ALA A 153 -11.68 14.85 15.37
C ALA A 153 -10.59 14.13 14.56
N VAL A 154 -9.71 14.86 13.87
CA VAL A 154 -8.58 14.31 13.14
C VAL A 154 -7.29 14.57 13.91
N THR A 155 -6.55 13.52 14.23
CA THR A 155 -5.27 13.60 14.94
C THR A 155 -4.15 13.03 14.08
N LEU A 156 -2.93 13.56 14.26
CA LEU A 156 -1.72 13.07 13.61
C LEU A 156 -0.91 12.24 14.62
N ARG A 157 -0.46 11.05 14.19
CA ARG A 157 0.31 10.17 15.07
C ARG A 157 1.44 9.47 14.32
N GLU A 158 2.60 9.36 14.96
CA GLU A 158 3.69 8.49 14.52
C GLU A 158 3.42 7.05 14.96
N ILE A 159 3.59 6.12 14.04
CA ILE A 159 3.54 4.68 14.31
C ILE A 159 4.96 4.15 14.19
N PRO A 160 5.53 3.55 15.25
CA PRO A 160 6.85 2.94 15.18
C PRO A 160 6.86 1.75 14.23
N GLY A 161 8.05 1.42 13.72
CA GLY A 161 8.24 0.19 12.96
C GLY A 161 7.89 -1.03 13.80
N ARG A 162 7.18 -2.00 13.21
CA ARG A 162 6.71 -3.19 13.92
C ARG A 162 6.57 -4.41 13.02
N LYS A 163 6.70 -5.59 13.60
CA LYS A 163 6.37 -6.84 12.92
C LYS A 163 4.86 -7.02 12.84
N MET A 164 4.38 -7.46 11.71
CA MET A 164 2.98 -7.79 11.50
C MET A 164 2.84 -9.07 10.69
N ALA A 165 2.03 -9.99 11.18
CA ALA A 165 1.52 -11.07 10.34
C ALA A 165 0.45 -10.50 9.41
N ALA A 166 0.43 -10.97 8.16
CA ALA A 166 -0.43 -10.46 7.10
C ALA A 166 -1.08 -11.57 6.30
N VAL A 167 -2.36 -11.42 5.98
CA VAL A 167 -3.04 -12.23 4.97
C VAL A 167 -3.71 -11.34 3.94
N ARG A 168 -3.43 -11.59 2.65
CA ARG A 168 -4.04 -10.87 1.54
C ARG A 168 -5.23 -11.63 0.97
N TYR A 169 -6.31 -10.91 0.64
CA TYR A 169 -7.48 -11.44 -0.03
C TYR A 169 -8.16 -10.41 -0.95
N SER A 170 -9.07 -10.86 -1.80
CA SER A 170 -9.91 -10.02 -2.66
C SER A 170 -11.38 -10.11 -2.26
N GLY A 171 -12.20 -9.20 -2.76
CA GLY A 171 -13.65 -9.24 -2.57
C GLY A 171 -14.22 -7.98 -1.92
N THR A 172 -15.44 -8.09 -1.41
CA THR A 172 -16.19 -7.00 -0.78
C THR A 172 -15.63 -6.63 0.59
N TRP A 173 -15.90 -5.41 1.03
CA TRP A 173 -15.53 -4.89 2.35
C TRP A 173 -16.59 -5.24 3.41
N SER A 174 -16.96 -6.51 3.51
CA SER A 174 -17.92 -6.95 4.52
C SER A 174 -17.23 -7.40 5.80
N ARG A 175 -17.86 -7.13 6.95
CA ARG A 175 -17.40 -7.59 8.26
C ARG A 175 -17.19 -9.10 8.28
N LYS A 176 -18.12 -9.88 7.68
CA LYS A 176 -18.03 -11.33 7.60
C LYS A 176 -16.72 -11.80 6.96
N ARG A 177 -16.36 -11.22 5.79
CA ARG A 177 -15.10 -11.60 5.10
C ARG A 177 -13.86 -11.20 5.90
N TYR A 178 -13.90 -10.03 6.54
CA TYR A 178 -12.83 -9.60 7.41
C TYR A 178 -12.61 -10.59 8.55
N GLU A 179 -13.67 -10.98 9.28
CA GLU A 179 -13.58 -11.91 10.40
C GLU A 179 -13.15 -13.32 9.95
N GLU A 180 -13.59 -13.80 8.79
CA GLU A 180 -13.14 -15.06 8.21
C GLU A 180 -11.63 -15.10 7.95
N HIS A 181 -11.07 -14.02 7.41
CA HIS A 181 -9.64 -13.94 7.14
C HIS A 181 -8.82 -13.65 8.39
N ARG A 182 -9.38 -12.88 9.33
CA ARG A 182 -8.82 -12.67 10.66
C ARG A 182 -8.65 -13.99 11.39
N ALA A 183 -9.69 -14.80 11.50
CA ALA A 183 -9.64 -16.09 12.20
C ALA A 183 -8.58 -17.03 11.62
N ARG A 184 -8.47 -17.09 10.28
CA ARG A 184 -7.42 -17.88 9.61
C ARG A 184 -6.00 -17.37 9.90
N LEU A 185 -5.82 -16.06 10.01
CA LEU A 185 -4.53 -15.48 10.33
C LEU A 185 -4.16 -15.72 11.80
N GLU A 186 -5.13 -15.62 12.72
CA GLU A 186 -4.95 -15.92 14.14
C GLU A 186 -4.58 -17.41 14.35
N GLU A 187 -5.23 -18.33 13.62
CA GLU A 187 -4.88 -19.76 13.64
C GLU A 187 -3.43 -19.99 13.13
N TYR A 188 -3.04 -19.31 12.05
CA TYR A 188 -1.68 -19.38 11.53
C TYR A 188 -0.65 -18.86 12.52
N ILE A 189 -0.91 -17.71 13.18
CA ILE A 189 -0.05 -17.12 14.21
C ILE A 189 0.11 -18.07 15.40
N ALA A 190 -0.98 -18.69 15.84
CA ALA A 190 -0.94 -19.67 16.94
C ALA A 190 -0.05 -20.89 16.59
N GLY A 191 -0.10 -21.38 15.34
CA GLY A 191 0.77 -22.45 14.86
C GLY A 191 2.25 -22.07 14.74
N LYS A 192 2.59 -20.77 14.73
CA LYS A 192 3.96 -20.25 14.72
C LYS A 192 4.46 -19.85 16.12
N GLU A 193 3.62 -19.96 17.14
CA GLU A 193 3.91 -19.54 18.51
C GLU A 193 4.26 -18.04 18.65
N TRP A 194 3.81 -17.20 17.70
CA TRP A 194 3.99 -15.75 17.77
C TRP A 194 2.96 -15.16 18.73
N LYS A 195 3.38 -14.15 19.49
CA LYS A 195 2.50 -13.45 20.42
C LYS A 195 1.85 -12.26 19.75
N ILE A 196 0.51 -12.20 19.75
CA ILE A 196 -0.26 -11.05 19.31
C ILE A 196 -0.09 -9.91 20.32
N THR A 197 0.27 -8.71 19.84
CA THR A 197 0.59 -7.56 20.69
C THR A 197 -0.43 -6.42 20.63
N ASP A 198 -1.31 -6.42 19.64
CA ASP A 198 -2.33 -5.37 19.44
C ASP A 198 -3.50 -5.90 18.63
N GLU A 199 -4.59 -5.13 18.54
CA GLU A 199 -5.80 -5.45 17.78
C GLU A 199 -5.53 -5.59 16.28
N PRO A 200 -6.23 -6.51 15.60
CA PRO A 200 -6.13 -6.68 14.16
C PRO A 200 -6.54 -5.43 13.37
N VAL A 201 -5.82 -5.17 12.29
CA VAL A 201 -6.06 -4.05 11.38
C VAL A 201 -6.63 -4.56 10.06
N PHE A 202 -7.73 -3.96 9.61
CA PHE A 202 -8.28 -4.16 8.27
C PHE A 202 -7.75 -3.10 7.31
N ALA A 203 -6.92 -3.50 6.35
CA ALA A 203 -6.25 -2.61 5.40
C ALA A 203 -6.87 -2.69 4.00
N ARG A 204 -7.35 -1.54 3.49
CA ARG A 204 -7.97 -1.37 2.17
C ARG A 204 -7.03 -0.59 1.25
N TYR A 205 -6.69 -1.18 0.11
CA TYR A 205 -5.72 -0.59 -0.83
C TYR A 205 -6.36 0.05 -2.05
N ASP A 206 -7.60 -0.29 -2.35
CA ASP A 206 -8.27 0.12 -3.58
C ASP A 206 -9.48 1.01 -3.31
N PRO A 207 -9.86 1.86 -4.28
CA PRO A 207 -11.02 2.74 -4.15
C PRO A 207 -12.35 1.95 -4.24
N PRO A 208 -13.47 2.51 -3.77
CA PRO A 208 -14.76 1.82 -3.72
C PRO A 208 -15.33 1.45 -5.08
N PHE A 209 -14.97 2.16 -6.15
CA PHE A 209 -15.41 1.86 -7.52
C PHE A 209 -14.63 0.72 -8.19
N GLN A 210 -13.51 0.26 -7.60
CA GLN A 210 -12.80 -0.93 -8.09
C GLN A 210 -13.69 -2.16 -7.92
N LEU A 211 -13.74 -3.00 -8.96
CA LEU A 211 -14.51 -4.25 -8.90
C LEU A 211 -14.03 -5.15 -7.75
N PRO A 212 -14.93 -5.74 -6.96
CA PRO A 212 -14.55 -6.44 -5.74
C PRO A 212 -13.49 -7.53 -5.92
N PHE A 213 -13.52 -8.29 -6.98
CA PHE A 213 -12.58 -9.39 -7.23
C PHE A 213 -11.16 -8.92 -7.58
N PHE A 214 -10.98 -7.65 -7.98
CA PHE A 214 -9.66 -7.04 -8.20
C PHE A 214 -9.14 -6.29 -6.98
N ARG A 215 -9.97 -6.08 -5.95
CA ARG A 215 -9.54 -5.34 -4.75
C ARG A 215 -8.48 -6.11 -3.99
N ARG A 216 -7.47 -5.38 -3.51
CA ARG A 216 -6.52 -5.85 -2.51
C ARG A 216 -7.03 -5.43 -1.14
N ASN A 217 -7.37 -6.41 -0.33
CA ASN A 217 -7.67 -6.27 1.08
C ASN A 217 -6.64 -7.08 1.88
N GLU A 218 -6.31 -6.63 3.07
CA GLU A 218 -5.44 -7.37 3.96
C GLU A 218 -5.99 -7.33 5.40
N VAL A 219 -5.77 -8.40 6.13
CA VAL A 219 -5.79 -8.39 7.58
C VAL A 219 -4.34 -8.41 8.05
N LEU A 220 -4.01 -7.49 8.96
CA LEU A 220 -2.69 -7.33 9.54
C LEU A 220 -2.83 -7.48 11.06
N ILE A 221 -1.98 -8.31 11.68
CA ILE A 221 -1.98 -8.51 13.14
C ILE A 221 -0.57 -8.24 13.66
N PRO A 222 -0.39 -7.26 14.56
CA PRO A 222 0.90 -7.01 15.20
C PRO A 222 1.35 -8.21 16.04
N VAL A 223 2.63 -8.63 15.89
CA VAL A 223 3.20 -9.81 16.55
C VAL A 223 4.64 -9.58 17.02
N GLU A 224 5.03 -10.35 18.03
CA GLU A 224 6.39 -10.49 18.54
C GLU A 224 6.90 -11.90 18.36
#